data_b8d8dcde038b8e2f258d80474247bb30
#
_entry.id   b8d8dcde038b8e2f258d80474247bb30
#
_cell.length_a   1.000
_cell.length_b   1.000
_cell.length_c   1.000
_cell.angle_alpha   90.00
_cell.angle_beta   90.00
_cell.angle_gamma   90.00
#
_symmetry.space_group_name_H-M   'P 1'
#
loop_
_entity.id
_entity.type
_entity.pdbx_description
1 polymer ?
#
loop_
_entity_poly.entity_id
_entity_poly.type
_entity_poly.pdbx_seq_one_letter_code
_entity_poly.pdbx_strand_id
1 'polypeptide(L)'
;IIDEVHMLTTQAFNALLRTLEEPPSHGKFILATTDAHKIPSTIISRCQRFDFRRISNNDIKDRLSMILDDEKIVSDSETLNAISMKADGSMRDALSLLDQVIAYAGENISIDSVSIILGVIPIELYFSYSDAILYKDNKSMIDILAKLKKSGYPLDDIIFGLNNHFRDLLISSAISKDSNSNININNVDKYLQSAKKWDSNFLLKISIIINEMEMTLKKISQPSIFFEMNSLKFIEMNTSGAIKKSEPPILNSSNNADNDIKDAKNLIIK
;
A
#
# COMPACT_ATOMS: atom_id res chain seq x y z
N ILE A 1 31.40 14.28 -9.53
CA ILE A 1 30.08 13.97 -8.92
C ILE A 1 30.34 13.40 -7.55
N ILE A 2 29.66 13.94 -6.52
CA ILE A 2 29.70 13.44 -5.14
C ILE A 2 28.25 13.08 -4.77
N ASP A 3 28.00 11.79 -4.66
CA ASP A 3 26.71 11.27 -4.25
C ASP A 3 26.63 11.19 -2.73
N GLU A 4 25.43 11.31 -2.17
CA GLU A 4 25.14 11.35 -0.72
C GLU A 4 26.09 12.30 0.03
N VAL A 5 26.27 13.49 -0.51
CA VAL A 5 27.25 14.48 -0.02
C VAL A 5 27.05 14.83 1.45
N HIS A 6 25.84 14.64 2.00
CA HIS A 6 25.55 14.85 3.42
C HIS A 6 26.31 13.89 4.36
N MET A 7 26.90 12.82 3.82
CA MET A 7 27.74 11.89 4.59
C MET A 7 29.16 12.39 4.78
N LEU A 8 29.55 13.49 4.11
CA LEU A 8 30.87 14.09 4.33
C LEU A 8 31.00 14.67 5.75
N THR A 9 32.20 14.56 6.29
CA THR A 9 32.54 15.22 7.56
C THR A 9 32.59 16.73 7.38
N THR A 10 32.43 17.48 8.47
CA THR A 10 32.59 18.94 8.48
C THR A 10 33.94 19.39 7.94
N GLN A 11 35.00 18.62 8.22
CA GLN A 11 36.35 18.89 7.72
C GLN A 11 36.44 18.74 6.21
N ALA A 12 35.77 17.69 5.64
CA ALA A 12 35.72 17.49 4.20
C ALA A 12 34.93 18.60 3.51
N PHE A 13 33.81 19.05 4.08
CA PHE A 13 33.07 20.20 3.56
C PHE A 13 33.97 21.48 3.53
N ASN A 14 34.69 21.74 4.63
CA ASN A 14 35.59 22.90 4.69
C ASN A 14 36.71 22.82 3.64
N ALA A 15 37.24 21.62 3.35
CA ALA A 15 38.22 21.43 2.30
C ALA A 15 37.67 21.72 0.88
N LEU A 16 36.40 21.42 0.66
CA LEU A 16 35.73 21.70 -0.62
C LEU A 16 35.42 23.17 -0.82
N LEU A 17 35.23 23.97 0.25
CA LEU A 17 34.83 25.37 0.14
C LEU A 17 35.80 26.16 -0.76
N ARG A 18 37.11 26.00 -0.56
CA ARG A 18 38.12 26.71 -1.36
C ARG A 18 37.99 26.44 -2.88
N THR A 19 37.72 25.18 -3.23
CA THR A 19 37.57 24.79 -4.64
C THR A 19 36.22 25.22 -5.21
N LEU A 20 35.19 25.31 -4.37
CA LEU A 20 33.87 25.82 -4.79
C LEU A 20 33.85 27.34 -4.93
N GLU A 21 34.70 28.08 -4.20
CA GLU A 21 34.86 29.53 -4.33
C GLU A 21 35.61 29.90 -5.62
N GLU A 22 36.66 29.16 -5.93
CA GLU A 22 37.50 29.39 -7.12
C GLU A 22 37.66 28.10 -7.91
N PRO A 23 36.59 27.63 -8.58
CA PRO A 23 36.65 26.40 -9.35
C PRO A 23 37.55 26.57 -10.59
N PRO A 24 38.34 25.57 -10.93
CA PRO A 24 39.11 25.59 -12.19
C PRO A 24 38.14 25.71 -13.37
N SER A 25 38.53 26.40 -14.43
CA SER A 25 37.68 26.75 -15.60
C SER A 25 37.04 25.52 -16.28
N HIS A 26 37.65 24.33 -16.12
CA HIS A 26 37.18 23.08 -16.68
C HIS A 26 36.47 22.18 -15.61
N GLY A 27 36.42 22.61 -14.34
CA GLY A 27 35.84 21.85 -13.24
C GLY A 27 34.37 22.18 -13.03
N LYS A 28 33.51 21.15 -12.94
CA LYS A 28 32.12 21.26 -12.54
C LYS A 28 31.86 20.29 -11.40
N PHE A 29 31.21 20.78 -10.33
CA PHE A 29 30.79 19.95 -9.21
C PHE A 29 29.30 19.64 -9.32
N ILE A 30 28.96 18.34 -9.16
CA ILE A 30 27.59 17.88 -9.02
C ILE A 30 27.52 17.20 -7.64
N LEU A 31 26.75 17.80 -6.74
CA LEU A 31 26.55 17.30 -5.38
C LEU A 31 25.12 16.75 -5.29
N ALA A 32 24.97 15.49 -4.97
CA ALA A 32 23.67 14.84 -4.80
C ALA A 32 23.44 14.49 -3.32
N THR A 33 22.21 14.66 -2.85
CA THR A 33 21.82 14.32 -1.47
C THR A 33 20.34 14.03 -1.34
N THR A 34 20.00 13.11 -0.47
CA THR A 34 18.63 12.86 -0.01
C THR A 34 18.22 13.79 1.13
N ASP A 35 19.19 14.45 1.83
CA ASP A 35 18.94 15.32 2.96
C ASP A 35 19.69 16.66 2.83
N ALA A 36 19.03 17.62 2.18
CA ALA A 36 19.61 18.95 1.97
C ALA A 36 19.81 19.74 3.28
N HIS A 37 19.08 19.41 4.35
CA HIS A 37 19.20 20.13 5.64
C HIS A 37 20.52 19.84 6.36
N LYS A 38 21.17 18.73 6.05
CA LYS A 38 22.47 18.38 6.60
C LYS A 38 23.64 19.06 5.88
N ILE A 39 23.40 19.72 4.75
CA ILE A 39 24.43 20.41 3.99
C ILE A 39 24.65 21.81 4.60
N PRO A 40 25.92 22.21 4.90
CA PRO A 40 26.21 23.55 5.39
C PRO A 40 25.71 24.62 4.43
N SER A 41 25.11 25.67 4.98
CA SER A 41 24.60 26.82 4.19
C SER A 41 25.69 27.50 3.34
N THR A 42 26.95 27.46 3.79
CA THR A 42 28.11 27.93 3.05
C THR A 42 28.37 27.20 1.74
N ILE A 43 28.03 25.91 1.66
CA ILE A 43 28.09 25.11 0.43
C ILE A 43 26.86 25.43 -0.45
N ILE A 44 25.66 25.41 0.14
CA ILE A 44 24.41 25.66 -0.60
C ILE A 44 24.44 27.03 -1.29
N SER A 45 24.98 28.06 -0.64
CA SER A 45 25.05 29.42 -1.21
C SER A 45 25.96 29.54 -2.45
N ARG A 46 26.83 28.55 -2.70
CA ARG A 46 27.75 28.51 -3.86
C ARG A 46 27.33 27.52 -4.93
N CYS A 47 26.17 26.88 -4.75
CA CYS A 47 25.64 25.89 -5.65
C CYS A 47 24.27 26.33 -6.20
N GLN A 48 23.98 25.97 -7.43
CA GLN A 48 22.61 26.02 -7.92
C GLN A 48 21.89 24.78 -7.44
N ARG A 49 20.75 24.96 -6.76
CA ARG A 49 19.93 23.88 -6.23
C ARG A 49 18.87 23.43 -7.22
N PHE A 50 18.72 22.14 -7.40
CA PHE A 50 17.66 21.47 -8.15
C PHE A 50 16.97 20.47 -7.24
N ASP A 51 15.68 20.66 -7.00
CA ASP A 51 14.88 19.76 -6.20
C ASP A 51 14.13 18.75 -7.09
N PHE A 52 14.40 17.47 -6.89
CA PHE A 52 13.71 16.38 -7.57
C PHE A 52 12.59 15.86 -6.70
N ARG A 53 11.41 15.71 -7.27
CA ARG A 53 10.23 15.16 -6.60
C ARG A 53 10.17 13.65 -6.81
N ARG A 54 9.44 12.96 -5.94
CA ARG A 54 9.06 11.57 -6.15
C ARG A 54 8.26 11.46 -7.45
N ILE A 55 8.50 10.38 -8.19
CA ILE A 55 7.78 10.08 -9.44
C ILE A 55 6.36 9.63 -9.06
N SER A 56 5.36 10.05 -9.84
CA SER A 56 3.99 9.61 -9.58
C SER A 56 3.81 8.11 -9.84
N ASN A 57 2.88 7.46 -9.13
CA ASN A 57 2.60 6.04 -9.34
C ASN A 57 2.16 5.76 -10.79
N ASN A 58 1.44 6.70 -11.43
CA ASN A 58 1.03 6.57 -12.83
C ASN A 58 2.23 6.58 -13.77
N ASP A 59 3.17 7.52 -13.59
CA ASP A 59 4.37 7.59 -14.45
C ASP A 59 5.24 6.34 -14.27
N ILE A 60 5.35 5.82 -13.03
CA ILE A 60 6.05 4.56 -12.77
C ILE A 60 5.35 3.41 -13.48
N LYS A 61 4.03 3.28 -13.33
CA LYS A 61 3.23 2.25 -13.97
C LYS A 61 3.36 2.27 -15.49
N ASP A 62 3.25 3.45 -16.10
CA ASP A 62 3.39 3.62 -17.56
C ASP A 62 4.77 3.18 -18.01
N ARG A 63 5.82 3.54 -17.25
CA ARG A 63 7.20 3.12 -17.59
C ARG A 63 7.39 1.62 -17.45
N LEU A 64 6.84 0.99 -16.40
CA LEU A 64 6.89 -0.47 -16.23
C LEU A 64 6.14 -1.19 -17.35
N SER A 65 4.97 -0.70 -17.77
CA SER A 65 4.22 -1.24 -18.90
C SER A 65 5.04 -1.22 -20.18
N MET A 66 5.67 -0.08 -20.51
CA MET A 66 6.53 0.01 -21.68
C MET A 66 7.68 -1.02 -21.68
N ILE A 67 8.29 -1.23 -20.53
CA ILE A 67 9.39 -2.22 -20.41
C ILE A 67 8.88 -3.65 -20.62
N LEU A 68 7.73 -3.99 -20.03
CA LEU A 68 7.14 -5.32 -20.19
C LEU A 68 6.69 -5.58 -21.63
N ASP A 69 6.17 -4.55 -22.33
CA ASP A 69 5.81 -4.64 -23.74
C ASP A 69 7.06 -4.90 -24.61
N ASP A 70 8.18 -4.22 -24.34
CA ASP A 70 9.46 -4.44 -25.03
C ASP A 70 10.00 -5.86 -24.79
N GLU A 71 9.87 -6.37 -23.57
CA GLU A 71 10.31 -7.72 -23.18
C GLU A 71 9.27 -8.82 -23.53
N LYS A 72 8.10 -8.45 -24.07
CA LYS A 72 6.98 -9.34 -24.43
C LYS A 72 6.42 -10.14 -23.25
N ILE A 73 6.44 -9.55 -22.06
CA ILE A 73 5.91 -10.12 -20.83
C ILE A 73 4.50 -9.61 -20.61
N VAL A 74 3.57 -10.53 -20.33
CA VAL A 74 2.16 -10.19 -20.07
C VAL A 74 1.95 -9.88 -18.59
N SER A 75 1.34 -8.73 -18.32
CA SER A 75 0.97 -8.32 -16.96
C SER A 75 -0.38 -7.60 -16.96
N ASP A 76 -1.12 -7.71 -15.88
CA ASP A 76 -2.33 -6.93 -15.67
C ASP A 76 -2.05 -5.56 -15.03
N SER A 77 -3.01 -4.65 -15.19
CA SER A 77 -2.91 -3.28 -14.67
C SER A 77 -2.85 -3.22 -13.14
N GLU A 78 -3.42 -4.19 -12.44
CA GLU A 78 -3.45 -4.27 -10.98
C GLU A 78 -2.06 -4.64 -10.43
N THR A 79 -1.40 -5.57 -11.07
CA THR A 79 -0.01 -5.98 -10.80
C THR A 79 0.95 -4.80 -10.90
N LEU A 80 0.89 -4.05 -12.01
CA LEU A 80 1.76 -2.87 -12.19
C LEU A 80 1.47 -1.77 -11.16
N ASN A 81 0.21 -1.62 -10.79
CA ASN A 81 -0.18 -0.67 -9.75
C ASN A 81 0.39 -1.09 -8.38
N ALA A 82 0.35 -2.38 -8.04
CA ALA A 82 0.92 -2.89 -6.78
C ALA A 82 2.43 -2.66 -6.71
N ILE A 83 3.17 -2.91 -7.80
CA ILE A 83 4.62 -2.65 -7.87
C ILE A 83 4.89 -1.15 -7.74
N SER A 84 4.16 -0.29 -8.47
CA SER A 84 4.37 1.17 -8.43
C SER A 84 4.10 1.77 -7.05
N MET A 85 3.09 1.27 -6.34
CA MET A 85 2.80 1.68 -4.96
C MET A 85 3.91 1.27 -3.99
N LYS A 86 4.41 0.03 -4.11
CA LYS A 86 5.50 -0.47 -3.23
C LYS A 86 6.82 0.27 -3.47
N ALA A 87 7.04 0.78 -4.68
CA ALA A 87 8.23 1.56 -5.07
C ALA A 87 8.26 2.98 -4.47
N ASP A 88 7.14 3.49 -3.96
CA ASP A 88 7.03 4.76 -3.25
C ASP A 88 7.70 5.94 -3.96
N GLY A 89 7.47 6.06 -5.27
CA GLY A 89 8.00 7.14 -6.09
C GLY A 89 9.47 7.00 -6.53
N SER A 90 10.09 5.84 -6.30
CA SER A 90 11.45 5.50 -6.73
C SER A 90 11.41 4.59 -7.96
N MET A 91 11.89 5.09 -9.12
CA MET A 91 11.99 4.27 -10.33
C MET A 91 13.01 3.15 -10.18
N ARG A 92 14.11 3.37 -9.44
CA ARG A 92 15.12 2.34 -9.17
C ARG A 92 14.51 1.16 -8.43
N ASP A 93 13.73 1.45 -7.38
CA ASP A 93 13.08 0.42 -6.57
C ASP A 93 11.99 -0.29 -7.39
N ALA A 94 11.21 0.45 -8.18
CA ALA A 94 10.22 -0.11 -9.09
C ALA A 94 10.82 -1.14 -10.06
N LEU A 95 11.95 -0.81 -10.69
CA LEU A 95 12.66 -1.72 -11.60
C LEU A 95 13.22 -2.94 -10.85
N SER A 96 13.81 -2.73 -9.68
CA SER A 96 14.34 -3.84 -8.86
C SER A 96 13.22 -4.79 -8.40
N LEU A 97 12.05 -4.26 -8.05
CA LEU A 97 10.87 -5.06 -7.71
C LEU A 97 10.33 -5.80 -8.93
N LEU A 98 10.28 -5.14 -10.09
CA LEU A 98 9.88 -5.77 -11.35
C LEU A 98 10.79 -6.95 -11.72
N ASP A 99 12.11 -6.76 -11.64
CA ASP A 99 13.09 -7.82 -11.90
C ASP A 99 12.89 -9.04 -11.00
N GLN A 100 12.61 -8.81 -9.70
CA GLN A 100 12.31 -9.89 -8.76
C GLN A 100 11.05 -10.65 -9.16
N VAL A 101 10.02 -9.93 -9.57
CA VAL A 101 8.74 -10.53 -10.00
C VAL A 101 8.92 -11.33 -11.28
N ILE A 102 9.63 -10.79 -12.28
CA ILE A 102 9.94 -11.49 -13.53
C ILE A 102 10.75 -12.78 -13.25
N ALA A 103 11.75 -12.69 -12.40
CA ALA A 103 12.59 -13.86 -12.06
C ALA A 103 11.79 -15.01 -11.43
N TYR A 104 10.70 -14.70 -10.73
CA TYR A 104 9.84 -15.70 -10.10
C TYR A 104 8.71 -16.19 -11.00
N ALA A 105 7.99 -15.26 -11.66
CA ALA A 105 6.77 -15.54 -12.39
C ALA A 105 7.01 -15.91 -13.86
N GLY A 106 8.18 -15.57 -14.42
CA GLY A 106 8.47 -15.76 -15.84
C GLY A 106 7.68 -14.82 -16.73
N GLU A 107 7.17 -15.34 -17.85
CA GLU A 107 6.51 -14.54 -18.90
C GLU A 107 5.09 -14.04 -18.54
N ASN A 108 4.46 -14.60 -17.49
CA ASN A 108 3.11 -14.25 -17.08
C ASN A 108 3.11 -13.75 -15.64
N ILE A 109 3.09 -12.44 -15.47
CA ILE A 109 3.07 -11.79 -14.17
C ILE A 109 1.63 -11.55 -13.73
N SER A 110 1.26 -12.06 -12.56
CA SER A 110 -0.06 -11.88 -11.95
C SER A 110 0.04 -11.22 -10.58
N ILE A 111 -1.08 -10.67 -10.11
CA ILE A 111 -1.17 -10.08 -8.76
C ILE A 111 -0.84 -11.08 -7.65
N ASP A 112 -1.15 -12.37 -7.83
CA ASP A 112 -0.79 -13.42 -6.87
C ASP A 112 0.73 -13.58 -6.75
N SER A 113 1.45 -13.57 -7.90
CA SER A 113 2.92 -13.61 -7.93
C SER A 113 3.53 -12.43 -7.20
N VAL A 114 3.00 -11.22 -7.46
CA VAL A 114 3.43 -9.99 -6.80
C VAL A 114 3.16 -10.03 -5.30
N SER A 115 1.97 -10.49 -4.91
CA SER A 115 1.60 -10.60 -3.49
C SER A 115 2.54 -11.51 -2.71
N ILE A 116 2.96 -12.63 -3.32
CA ILE A 116 3.88 -13.59 -2.69
C ILE A 116 5.29 -12.98 -2.55
N ILE A 117 5.80 -12.36 -3.62
CA ILE A 117 7.21 -11.92 -3.69
C ILE A 117 7.43 -10.61 -2.95
N LEU A 118 6.54 -9.64 -3.19
CA LEU A 118 6.69 -8.30 -2.64
C LEU A 118 5.99 -8.13 -1.29
N GLY A 119 5.33 -9.18 -0.80
CA GLY A 119 4.55 -9.12 0.43
C GLY A 119 3.38 -8.12 0.33
N VAL A 120 2.85 -7.89 -0.87
CA VAL A 120 1.73 -6.98 -1.06
C VAL A 120 0.46 -7.65 -0.54
N ILE A 121 -0.14 -7.02 0.45
CA ILE A 121 -1.35 -7.54 1.09
C ILE A 121 -2.56 -7.19 0.21
N PRO A 122 -3.37 -8.18 -0.22
CA PRO A 122 -4.57 -7.93 -1.02
C PRO A 122 -5.53 -6.96 -0.32
N ILE A 123 -6.05 -5.99 -1.08
CA ILE A 123 -6.95 -4.96 -0.55
C ILE A 123 -8.22 -5.57 0.07
N GLU A 124 -8.65 -6.72 -0.40
CA GLU A 124 -9.79 -7.47 0.11
C GLU A 124 -9.62 -7.86 1.58
N LEU A 125 -8.38 -8.13 2.02
CA LEU A 125 -8.10 -8.43 3.43
C LEU A 125 -8.33 -7.19 4.33
N TYR A 126 -7.98 -6.00 3.84
CA TYR A 126 -8.24 -4.76 4.57
C TYR A 126 -9.74 -4.45 4.65
N PHE A 127 -10.48 -4.66 3.55
CA PHE A 127 -11.94 -4.53 3.59
C PHE A 127 -12.57 -5.56 4.51
N SER A 128 -12.13 -6.82 4.47
CA SER A 128 -12.63 -7.84 5.39
C SER A 128 -12.35 -7.49 6.85
N TYR A 129 -11.16 -6.94 7.13
CA TYR A 129 -10.79 -6.48 8.47
C TYR A 129 -11.70 -5.34 8.94
N SER A 130 -11.91 -4.32 8.11
CA SER A 130 -12.79 -3.21 8.45
C SER A 130 -14.25 -3.64 8.58
N ASP A 131 -14.72 -4.55 7.73
CA ASP A 131 -16.07 -5.11 7.84
C ASP A 131 -16.26 -5.93 9.14
N ALA A 132 -15.26 -6.70 9.58
CA ALA A 132 -15.31 -7.40 10.86
C ALA A 132 -15.49 -6.43 12.06
N ILE A 133 -14.85 -5.26 12.03
CA ILE A 133 -15.04 -4.21 13.03
C ILE A 133 -16.46 -3.62 12.91
N LEU A 134 -16.89 -3.31 11.70
CA LEU A 134 -18.17 -2.67 11.42
C LEU A 134 -19.35 -3.53 11.90
N TYR A 135 -19.31 -4.84 11.60
CA TYR A 135 -20.37 -5.79 11.94
C TYR A 135 -20.18 -6.47 13.32
N LYS A 136 -19.14 -6.11 14.06
CA LYS A 136 -18.80 -6.71 15.37
C LYS A 136 -18.59 -8.23 15.32
N ASP A 137 -17.95 -8.68 14.26
CA ASP A 137 -17.70 -10.10 14.04
C ASP A 137 -16.32 -10.52 14.56
N ASN A 138 -16.27 -10.92 15.84
CA ASN A 138 -15.06 -11.42 16.49
C ASN A 138 -14.49 -12.67 15.79
N LYS A 139 -15.37 -13.55 15.27
CA LYS A 139 -14.92 -14.78 14.61
C LYS A 139 -14.18 -14.45 13.31
N SER A 140 -14.80 -13.66 12.45
CA SER A 140 -14.16 -13.21 11.19
C SER A 140 -12.86 -12.46 11.47
N MET A 141 -12.79 -11.63 12.51
CA MET A 141 -11.55 -10.96 12.88
C MET A 141 -10.43 -11.94 13.23
N ILE A 142 -10.72 -12.95 14.07
CA ILE A 142 -9.73 -13.99 14.43
C ILE A 142 -9.26 -14.75 13.21
N ASP A 143 -10.18 -15.11 12.29
CA ASP A 143 -9.84 -15.82 11.05
C ASP A 143 -8.94 -14.95 10.14
N ILE A 144 -9.20 -13.65 10.04
CA ILE A 144 -8.38 -12.71 9.27
C ILE A 144 -6.98 -12.56 9.89
N LEU A 145 -6.88 -12.40 11.21
CA LEU A 145 -5.60 -12.32 11.92
C LEU A 145 -4.78 -13.59 11.72
N ALA A 146 -5.42 -14.75 11.81
CA ALA A 146 -4.77 -16.04 11.55
C ALA A 146 -4.29 -16.16 10.10
N LYS A 147 -5.07 -15.67 9.13
CA LYS A 147 -4.70 -15.63 7.71
C LYS A 147 -3.51 -14.72 7.45
N LEU A 148 -3.52 -13.50 7.99
CA LEU A 148 -2.40 -12.55 7.87
C LEU A 148 -1.11 -13.14 8.44
N LYS A 149 -1.18 -13.77 9.61
CA LYS A 149 -0.04 -14.44 10.26
C LYS A 149 0.48 -15.63 9.45
N LYS A 150 -0.42 -16.47 8.92
CA LYS A 150 -0.06 -17.64 8.11
C LYS A 150 0.58 -17.25 6.79
N SER A 151 0.16 -16.14 6.19
CA SER A 151 0.72 -15.64 4.93
C SER A 151 2.12 -15.03 5.08
N GLY A 152 2.60 -14.85 6.32
CA GLY A 152 3.96 -14.37 6.59
C GLY A 152 4.20 -12.89 6.28
N TYR A 153 3.13 -12.10 6.13
CA TYR A 153 3.29 -10.65 5.90
C TYR A 153 3.98 -9.97 7.09
N PRO A 154 4.96 -9.08 6.84
CA PRO A 154 5.55 -8.26 7.88
C PRO A 154 4.47 -7.43 8.59
N LEU A 155 4.53 -7.39 9.93
CA LEU A 155 3.53 -6.68 10.71
C LEU A 155 3.54 -5.17 10.45
N ASP A 156 4.71 -4.61 10.16
CA ASP A 156 4.85 -3.21 9.75
C ASP A 156 4.07 -2.92 8.46
N ASP A 157 4.13 -3.81 7.46
CA ASP A 157 3.41 -3.68 6.20
C ASP A 157 1.89 -3.82 6.42
N ILE A 158 1.45 -4.71 7.33
CA ILE A 158 0.03 -4.87 7.69
C ILE A 158 -0.51 -3.58 8.30
N ILE A 159 0.19 -3.02 9.29
CA ILE A 159 -0.26 -1.80 9.99
C ILE A 159 -0.21 -0.59 9.07
N PHE A 160 0.85 -0.44 8.26
CA PHE A 160 0.94 0.60 7.25
C PHE A 160 -0.22 0.54 6.24
N GLY A 161 -0.55 -0.67 5.76
CA GLY A 161 -1.68 -0.87 4.86
C GLY A 161 -3.03 -0.57 5.50
N LEU A 162 -3.23 -0.96 6.77
CA LEU A 162 -4.42 -0.59 7.54
C LEU A 162 -4.54 0.92 7.74
N ASN A 163 -3.43 1.60 8.03
CA ASN A 163 -3.40 3.06 8.18
C ASN A 163 -3.88 3.76 6.89
N ASN A 164 -3.35 3.33 5.74
CA ASN A 164 -3.79 3.83 4.44
C ASN A 164 -5.28 3.51 4.18
N HIS A 165 -5.71 2.27 4.47
CA HIS A 165 -7.09 1.84 4.26
C HIS A 165 -8.10 2.67 5.07
N PHE A 166 -7.86 2.88 6.37
CA PHE A 166 -8.75 3.69 7.21
C PHE A 166 -8.69 5.18 6.87
N ARG A 167 -7.52 5.70 6.44
CA ARG A 167 -7.41 7.04 5.88
C ARG A 167 -8.29 7.21 4.64
N ASP A 168 -8.25 6.24 3.71
CA ASP A 168 -9.01 6.30 2.47
C ASP A 168 -10.52 6.17 2.73
N LEU A 169 -10.94 5.35 3.71
CA LEU A 169 -12.31 5.32 4.19
C LEU A 169 -12.74 6.68 4.78
N LEU A 170 -11.90 7.29 5.62
CA LEU A 170 -12.19 8.58 6.25
C LEU A 170 -12.33 9.69 5.20
N ILE A 171 -11.40 9.77 4.25
CA ILE A 171 -11.45 10.72 3.14
C ILE A 171 -12.73 10.48 2.31
N SER A 172 -13.02 9.22 1.96
CA SER A 172 -14.21 8.87 1.19
C SER A 172 -15.51 9.18 1.93
N SER A 173 -15.53 9.17 3.27
CA SER A 173 -16.67 9.58 4.07
C SER A 173 -16.90 11.09 4.06
N ALA A 174 -15.85 11.89 3.86
CA ALA A 174 -15.89 13.35 3.83
C ALA A 174 -16.20 13.92 2.43
N ILE A 175 -15.98 13.12 1.37
CA ILE A 175 -16.24 13.56 -0.01
C ILE A 175 -17.72 13.39 -0.33
N SER A 176 -18.42 14.52 -0.56
CA SER A 176 -19.72 14.48 -1.23
C SER A 176 -19.52 14.11 -2.71
N LYS A 177 -20.47 13.38 -3.31
CA LYS A 177 -20.42 12.85 -4.68
C LYS A 177 -20.09 13.87 -5.79
N ASP A 178 -20.20 15.17 -5.51
CA ASP A 178 -20.04 16.26 -6.48
C ASP A 178 -18.68 16.97 -6.41
N SER A 179 -17.79 16.59 -5.52
CA SER A 179 -16.46 17.18 -5.46
C SER A 179 -15.51 16.42 -6.40
N ASN A 180 -15.13 17.05 -7.52
CA ASN A 180 -13.97 16.68 -8.35
C ASN A 180 -12.67 16.86 -7.55
N SER A 181 -12.54 16.19 -6.42
CA SER A 181 -11.31 16.17 -5.66
C SER A 181 -10.38 15.19 -6.37
N ASN A 182 -9.24 15.68 -6.85
CA ASN A 182 -8.11 14.91 -7.38
C ASN A 182 -7.45 14.06 -6.26
N ILE A 183 -8.25 13.26 -5.57
CA ILE A 183 -7.76 12.35 -4.54
C ILE A 183 -7.45 11.04 -5.24
N ASN A 184 -6.17 10.71 -5.23
CA ASN A 184 -5.65 9.51 -5.86
C ASN A 184 -5.94 8.29 -4.94
N ILE A 185 -7.21 7.89 -4.87
CA ILE A 185 -7.63 6.67 -4.17
C ILE A 185 -7.85 5.59 -5.23
N ASN A 186 -7.09 4.51 -5.14
CA ASN A 186 -7.35 3.34 -5.95
C ASN A 186 -8.66 2.67 -5.47
N ASN A 187 -9.47 2.16 -6.41
CA ASN A 187 -10.79 1.56 -6.11
C ASN A 187 -11.78 2.54 -5.43
N VAL A 188 -11.83 3.80 -5.90
CA VAL A 188 -12.67 4.88 -5.35
C VAL A 188 -14.10 4.44 -5.10
N ASP A 189 -14.73 3.74 -6.05
CA ASP A 189 -16.13 3.30 -5.93
C ASP A 189 -16.35 2.36 -4.74
N LYS A 190 -15.41 1.45 -4.49
CA LYS A 190 -15.47 0.49 -3.39
C LYS A 190 -15.34 1.21 -2.03
N TYR A 191 -14.41 2.18 -1.96
CA TYR A 191 -14.24 3.01 -0.76
C TYR A 191 -15.45 3.91 -0.51
N LEU A 192 -16.02 4.56 -1.53
CA LEU A 192 -17.22 5.38 -1.40
C LEU A 192 -18.44 4.58 -0.93
N GLN A 193 -18.61 3.35 -1.41
CA GLN A 193 -19.68 2.46 -0.97
C GLN A 193 -19.48 2.00 0.49
N SER A 194 -18.27 1.61 0.85
CA SER A 194 -17.96 1.17 2.20
C SER A 194 -18.07 2.32 3.20
N ALA A 195 -17.52 3.50 2.88
CA ALA A 195 -17.52 4.66 3.75
C ALA A 195 -18.91 5.13 4.21
N LYS A 196 -19.95 4.93 3.39
CA LYS A 196 -21.34 5.24 3.76
C LYS A 196 -21.88 4.48 4.97
N LYS A 197 -21.25 3.36 5.31
CA LYS A 197 -21.66 2.50 6.43
C LYS A 197 -21.01 2.91 7.74
N TRP A 198 -20.05 3.83 7.70
CA TRP A 198 -19.21 4.20 8.82
C TRP A 198 -19.62 5.54 9.44
N ASP A 199 -19.51 5.62 10.77
CA ASP A 199 -19.48 6.91 11.45
C ASP A 199 -18.10 7.56 11.32
N SER A 200 -18.05 8.81 10.84
CA SER A 200 -16.77 9.51 10.59
C SER A 200 -15.96 9.74 11.87
N ASN A 201 -16.63 9.96 13.02
CA ASN A 201 -15.95 10.11 14.30
C ASN A 201 -15.31 8.79 14.75
N PHE A 202 -15.96 7.66 14.47
CA PHE A 202 -15.44 6.35 14.80
C PHE A 202 -14.25 5.99 13.89
N LEU A 203 -14.34 6.28 12.57
CA LEU A 203 -13.21 6.15 11.64
C LEU A 203 -12.00 6.95 12.10
N LEU A 204 -12.21 8.20 12.52
CA LEU A 204 -11.13 9.04 13.02
C LEU A 204 -10.46 8.45 14.26
N LYS A 205 -11.23 7.92 15.22
CA LYS A 205 -10.69 7.26 16.41
C LYS A 205 -9.84 6.04 16.07
N ILE A 206 -10.32 5.18 15.15
CA ILE A 206 -9.55 4.02 14.68
C ILE A 206 -8.26 4.48 14.02
N SER A 207 -8.32 5.45 13.11
CA SER A 207 -7.14 5.96 12.40
C SER A 207 -6.08 6.50 13.36
N ILE A 208 -6.48 7.20 14.42
CA ILE A 208 -5.54 7.69 15.45
C ILE A 208 -4.85 6.52 16.15
N ILE A 209 -5.62 5.50 16.58
CA ILE A 209 -5.05 4.35 17.29
C ILE A 209 -4.13 3.54 16.37
N ILE A 210 -4.48 3.33 15.10
CA ILE A 210 -3.61 2.61 14.15
C ILE A 210 -2.30 3.38 13.94
N ASN A 211 -2.36 4.70 13.81
CA ASN A 211 -1.15 5.53 13.70
C ASN A 211 -0.27 5.45 14.97
N GLU A 212 -0.87 5.44 16.16
CA GLU A 212 -0.15 5.21 17.42
C GLU A 212 0.47 3.82 17.46
N MET A 213 -0.22 2.79 16.96
CA MET A 213 0.31 1.43 16.85
C MET A 213 1.54 1.39 15.95
N GLU A 214 1.51 2.04 14.79
CA GLU A 214 2.65 2.13 13.87
C GLU A 214 3.88 2.74 14.54
N MET A 215 3.69 3.85 15.29
CA MET A 215 4.78 4.52 16.00
C MET A 215 5.36 3.72 17.17
N THR A 216 4.53 2.91 17.82
CA THR A 216 4.93 2.17 19.04
C THR A 216 5.43 0.76 18.74
N LEU A 217 5.14 0.19 17.58
CA LEU A 217 5.43 -1.19 17.22
C LEU A 217 6.90 -1.59 17.47
N LYS A 218 7.83 -0.71 17.09
CA LYS A 218 9.29 -0.93 17.24
C LYS A 218 9.76 -0.97 18.69
N LYS A 219 8.93 -0.55 19.64
CA LYS A 219 9.27 -0.45 21.08
C LYS A 219 8.66 -1.59 21.90
N ILE A 220 7.83 -2.43 21.30
CA ILE A 220 7.06 -3.46 22.00
C ILE A 220 7.75 -4.81 21.88
N SER A 221 7.84 -5.54 23.00
CA SER A 221 8.48 -6.86 23.05
C SER A 221 7.71 -7.95 22.28
N GLN A 222 6.37 -7.82 22.19
CA GLN A 222 5.50 -8.79 21.53
C GLN A 222 4.53 -8.08 20.56
N PRO A 223 5.03 -7.63 19.39
CA PRO A 223 4.25 -6.84 18.45
C PRO A 223 2.98 -7.55 17.94
N SER A 224 3.06 -8.86 17.68
CA SER A 224 1.92 -9.62 17.17
C SER A 224 0.75 -9.66 18.17
N ILE A 225 1.03 -9.90 19.45
CA ILE A 225 -0.01 -9.92 20.50
C ILE A 225 -0.62 -8.52 20.66
N PHE A 226 0.22 -7.48 20.61
CA PHE A 226 -0.25 -6.11 20.69
C PHE A 226 -1.20 -5.77 19.54
N PHE A 227 -0.88 -6.20 18.31
CA PHE A 227 -1.74 -6.03 17.14
C PHE A 227 -3.07 -6.78 17.31
N GLU A 228 -3.02 -8.07 17.68
CA GLU A 228 -4.21 -8.89 17.89
C GLU A 228 -5.15 -8.28 18.94
N MET A 229 -4.60 -7.83 20.08
CA MET A 229 -5.36 -7.21 21.17
C MET A 229 -6.04 -5.90 20.72
N ASN A 230 -5.33 -5.04 20.00
CA ASN A 230 -5.92 -3.79 19.50
C ASN A 230 -6.97 -4.05 18.42
N SER A 231 -6.79 -5.08 17.58
CA SER A 231 -7.79 -5.46 16.57
C SER A 231 -9.12 -5.86 17.22
N LEU A 232 -9.08 -6.65 18.30
CA LEU A 232 -10.28 -7.01 19.09
C LEU A 232 -10.87 -5.79 19.81
N LYS A 233 -10.02 -4.91 20.35
CA LYS A 233 -10.46 -3.66 20.98
C LYS A 233 -11.25 -2.77 20.04
N PHE A 234 -10.91 -2.70 18.76
CA PHE A 234 -11.68 -1.93 17.78
C PHE A 234 -13.12 -2.40 17.66
N ILE A 235 -13.36 -3.71 17.75
CA ILE A 235 -14.71 -4.29 17.72
C ILE A 235 -15.52 -3.84 18.93
N GLU A 236 -14.91 -3.89 20.11
CA GLU A 236 -15.55 -3.46 21.36
C GLU A 236 -15.81 -1.93 21.41
N MET A 237 -14.90 -1.14 20.81
CA MET A 237 -15.04 0.32 20.75
C MET A 237 -16.17 0.76 19.82
N ASN A 238 -16.65 -0.08 18.92
CA ASN A 238 -17.77 0.22 18.05
C ASN A 238 -19.08 0.25 18.86
N THR A 239 -19.33 1.34 19.58
CA THR A 239 -20.56 1.54 20.37
C THR A 239 -21.77 1.89 19.50
N SER A 240 -21.56 2.30 18.25
CA SER A 240 -22.61 2.71 17.31
C SER A 240 -23.32 1.49 16.69
N GLY A 241 -23.81 0.58 17.53
CA GLY A 241 -24.57 -0.60 17.12
C GLY A 241 -25.94 -0.32 16.52
N ALA A 242 -26.07 0.69 15.66
CA ALA A 242 -27.30 1.06 14.99
C ALA A 242 -27.14 1.10 13.48
N ILE A 243 -26.58 0.05 12.89
CA ILE A 243 -26.88 -0.23 11.49
C ILE A 243 -28.06 -1.20 11.51
N LYS A 244 -29.19 -0.77 10.91
CA LYS A 244 -30.30 -1.66 10.58
C LYS A 244 -29.68 -2.93 10.01
N LYS A 245 -29.94 -4.08 10.63
CA LYS A 245 -29.62 -5.39 10.08
C LYS A 245 -30.20 -5.47 8.67
N SER A 246 -29.42 -5.14 7.66
CA SER A 246 -29.60 -5.71 6.35
C SER A 246 -29.04 -7.11 6.46
N GLU A 247 -29.88 -8.09 6.21
CA GLU A 247 -29.53 -9.52 6.22
C GLU A 247 -28.22 -9.72 5.46
N PRO A 248 -27.33 -10.62 5.95
CA PRO A 248 -26.12 -10.97 5.22
C PRO A 248 -26.52 -11.43 3.82
N PRO A 249 -25.73 -11.10 2.78
CA PRO A 249 -25.99 -11.59 1.45
C PRO A 249 -26.03 -13.12 1.53
N ILE A 250 -27.21 -13.69 1.24
CA ILE A 250 -27.40 -15.12 1.08
C ILE A 250 -26.47 -15.50 -0.08
N LEU A 251 -25.40 -16.18 0.22
CA LEU A 251 -24.64 -16.94 -0.75
C LEU A 251 -25.63 -17.96 -1.33
N ASN A 252 -26.21 -17.61 -2.46
CA ASN A 252 -26.92 -18.58 -3.29
C ASN A 252 -25.92 -19.65 -3.68
N SER A 253 -25.83 -20.70 -2.87
CA SER A 253 -25.38 -21.98 -3.32
C SER A 253 -26.40 -22.42 -4.38
N SER A 254 -26.04 -22.21 -5.63
CA SER A 254 -26.78 -22.71 -6.78
C SER A 254 -26.88 -24.22 -6.65
N ASN A 255 -28.02 -24.71 -6.10
CA ASN A 255 -28.49 -26.03 -6.28
C ASN A 255 -28.96 -26.18 -7.77
N ASN A 256 -28.02 -26.48 -8.63
CA ASN A 256 -28.27 -26.93 -9.99
C ASN A 256 -27.65 -28.33 -10.24
N ALA A 257 -27.55 -29.16 -9.19
CA ALA A 257 -27.04 -30.52 -9.36
C ALA A 257 -28.15 -31.62 -9.38
N ASP A 258 -29.40 -31.25 -9.12
CA ASP A 258 -30.48 -32.28 -9.02
C ASP A 258 -31.40 -32.36 -10.25
N ASN A 259 -31.29 -31.48 -11.24
CA ASN A 259 -32.09 -31.59 -12.46
C ASN A 259 -31.42 -32.38 -13.60
N ASP A 260 -30.08 -32.50 -13.60
CA ASP A 260 -29.37 -33.26 -14.64
C ASP A 260 -29.41 -34.78 -14.42
N ILE A 261 -29.85 -35.26 -13.25
CA ILE A 261 -29.94 -36.71 -12.96
C ILE A 261 -31.32 -37.29 -13.36
N LYS A 262 -32.34 -36.46 -13.51
CA LYS A 262 -33.67 -36.92 -13.98
C LYS A 262 -33.77 -37.06 -15.47
N ASP A 263 -33.07 -36.28 -16.25
CA ASP A 263 -33.08 -36.37 -17.72
C ASP A 263 -32.17 -37.48 -18.27
N ALA A 264 -31.13 -37.90 -17.50
CA ALA A 264 -30.29 -39.03 -17.88
C ALA A 264 -30.95 -40.41 -17.66
N LYS A 265 -31.99 -40.52 -16.85
CA LYS A 265 -32.71 -41.78 -16.63
C LYS A 265 -33.78 -42.08 -17.64
N ASN A 266 -34.21 -41.13 -18.48
CA ASN A 266 -35.24 -41.30 -19.50
C ASN A 266 -34.67 -41.61 -20.90
N LEU A 267 -33.36 -41.74 -21.06
CA LEU A 267 -32.72 -42.06 -22.35
C LEU A 267 -32.19 -43.50 -22.47
N ILE A 268 -32.41 -44.36 -21.47
CA ILE A 268 -31.95 -45.78 -21.49
C ILE A 268 -33.13 -46.81 -21.54
N ILE A 269 -34.34 -46.38 -21.87
CA ILE A 269 -35.43 -47.31 -22.17
C ILE A 269 -36.12 -46.86 -23.45
N LYS A 270 -35.48 -47.14 -24.59
CA LYS A 270 -36.11 -47.48 -25.89
C LYS A 270 -35.09 -48.13 -26.78
#